data_2e66f5232a42fb8f5acc755c869163b1
#
_entry.id   2e66f5232a42fb8f5acc755c869163b1
#
_cell.length_a   1.000
_cell.length_b   1.000
_cell.length_c   1.000
_cell.angle_alpha   90.00
_cell.angle_beta   90.00
_cell.angle_gamma   90.00
#
_symmetry.space_group_name_H-M   'P 1'
#
loop_
_entity.id
_entity.type
_entity.pdbx_description
1 polymer ?
#
loop_
_entity_poly.entity_id
_entity_poly.type
_entity_poly.pdbx_seq_one_letter_code
_entity_poly.pdbx_strand_id
1 'polypeptide(L)'
;MKEVQEEMKKKKLAAADDVLRKIKSGIDKNRTRRLNYLKEKGTGSWLAATLSYICGTVLSALEFRDELRDRYGMKLLNAPSHCYGCVSEFSTTHTLSCKVGGLIHSRHDESLDTLGCLACTGFQPFNVRDEPHMNPCRDIGGKNDVN
;
A
#
# COMPACT_ATOMS: atom_id res chain seq x y z
N MET A 1 34.33 -1.04 24.47
CA MET A 1 33.33 -0.24 23.69
C MET A 1 32.19 -1.07 23.15
N LYS A 2 32.40 -2.27 22.60
CA LYS A 2 31.32 -3.12 22.04
C LYS A 2 30.29 -3.57 23.09
N GLU A 3 30.71 -3.95 24.29
CA GLU A 3 29.82 -4.38 25.37
C GLU A 3 28.85 -3.28 25.85
N VAL A 4 29.34 -2.04 25.97
CA VAL A 4 28.51 -0.89 26.37
C VAL A 4 27.44 -0.58 25.30
N GLN A 5 27.77 -0.72 24.02
CA GLN A 5 26.84 -0.53 22.91
C GLN A 5 25.75 -1.63 22.92
N GLU A 6 26.12 -2.86 23.23
CA GLU A 6 25.19 -3.97 23.27
C GLU A 6 24.22 -3.87 24.47
N GLU A 7 24.74 -3.43 25.62
CA GLU A 7 23.89 -3.18 26.79
C GLU A 7 22.92 -2.02 26.57
N MET A 8 23.37 -0.94 25.95
CA MET A 8 22.49 0.18 25.55
C MET A 8 21.40 -0.28 24.56
N LYS A 9 21.74 -1.14 23.61
CA LYS A 9 20.79 -1.71 22.66
C LYS A 9 19.75 -2.56 23.36
N LYS A 10 20.14 -3.41 24.31
CA LYS A 10 19.20 -4.22 25.13
C LYS A 10 18.26 -3.34 25.95
N LYS A 11 18.77 -2.29 26.59
CA LYS A 11 17.94 -1.34 27.36
C LYS A 11 16.94 -0.59 26.49
N LYS A 12 17.33 -0.16 25.29
CA LYS A 12 16.42 0.48 24.33
C LYS A 12 15.32 -0.47 23.85
N LEU A 13 15.68 -1.72 23.58
CA LEU A 13 14.72 -2.74 23.15
C LEU A 13 13.70 -3.07 24.24
N ALA A 14 14.15 -3.24 25.48
CA ALA A 14 13.28 -3.49 26.62
C ALA A 14 12.30 -2.33 26.88
N ALA A 15 12.79 -1.08 26.79
CA ALA A 15 11.94 0.10 26.91
C ALA A 15 10.90 0.19 25.79
N ALA A 16 11.26 -0.14 24.55
CA ALA A 16 10.35 -0.18 23.43
C ALA A 16 9.26 -1.25 23.61
N ASP A 17 9.62 -2.43 24.10
CA ASP A 17 8.67 -3.52 24.39
C ASP A 17 7.69 -3.16 25.52
N ASP A 18 8.13 -2.44 26.55
CA ASP A 18 7.26 -1.95 27.63
C ASP A 18 6.24 -0.92 27.10
N VAL A 19 6.69 0.05 26.31
CA VAL A 19 5.81 1.03 25.66
C VAL A 19 4.79 0.32 24.78
N LEU A 20 5.22 -0.66 23.98
CA LEU A 20 4.33 -1.40 23.10
C LEU A 20 3.30 -2.22 23.88
N ARG A 21 3.66 -2.79 25.03
CA ARG A 21 2.74 -3.50 25.93
C ARG A 21 1.67 -2.57 26.45
N LYS A 22 2.06 -1.36 26.89
CA LYS A 22 1.12 -0.32 27.34
C LYS A 22 0.16 0.11 26.23
N ILE A 23 0.66 0.30 25.02
CA ILE A 23 -0.19 0.62 23.86
C ILE A 23 -1.20 -0.51 23.60
N LYS A 24 -0.76 -1.76 23.59
CA LYS A 24 -1.60 -2.93 23.30
C LYS A 24 -2.71 -3.14 24.34
N SER A 25 -2.51 -2.75 25.58
CA SER A 25 -3.54 -2.88 26.62
C SER A 25 -4.76 -1.98 26.42
N GLY A 26 -4.63 -0.91 25.61
CA GLY A 26 -5.70 0.06 25.34
C GLY A 26 -6.33 -0.02 23.94
N ILE A 27 -6.00 -1.03 23.14
CA ILE A 27 -6.47 -1.15 21.75
C ILE A 27 -7.15 -2.49 21.47
N ASP A 28 -7.98 -2.51 20.40
CA ASP A 28 -8.70 -3.70 19.98
C ASP A 28 -7.77 -4.83 19.47
N LYS A 29 -8.34 -6.03 19.36
CA LYS A 29 -7.61 -7.24 18.96
C LYS A 29 -7.04 -7.15 17.53
N ASN A 30 -7.77 -6.53 16.61
CA ASN A 30 -7.34 -6.42 15.21
C ASN A 30 -6.14 -5.49 15.10
N ARG A 31 -6.18 -4.35 15.78
CA ARG A 31 -5.07 -3.41 15.83
C ARG A 31 -3.86 -4.00 16.54
N THR A 32 -4.06 -4.76 17.61
CA THR A 32 -2.98 -5.51 18.29
C THR A 32 -2.31 -6.48 17.34
N ARG A 33 -3.08 -7.24 16.54
CA ARG A 33 -2.56 -8.17 15.52
C ARG A 33 -1.74 -7.43 14.46
N ARG A 34 -2.24 -6.30 13.96
CA ARG A 34 -1.53 -5.44 13.00
C ARG A 34 -0.19 -4.95 13.57
N LEU A 35 -0.17 -4.44 14.80
CA LEU A 35 1.05 -4.01 15.47
C LEU A 35 2.08 -5.13 15.68
N ASN A 36 1.62 -6.36 15.92
CA ASN A 36 2.52 -7.52 16.00
C ASN A 36 3.16 -7.80 14.63
N TYR A 37 2.38 -7.78 13.55
CA TYR A 37 2.89 -7.96 12.20
C TYR A 37 3.93 -6.89 11.83
N LEU A 38 3.77 -5.65 12.28
CA LEU A 38 4.72 -4.57 12.03
C LEU A 38 6.09 -4.76 12.68
N LYS A 39 6.24 -5.69 13.62
CA LYS A 39 7.53 -6.08 14.22
C LYS A 39 8.35 -7.01 13.32
N GLU A 40 7.74 -7.62 12.32
CA GLU A 40 8.43 -8.56 11.45
C GLU A 40 9.46 -7.82 10.59
N LYS A 41 10.57 -8.52 10.34
CA LYS A 41 11.67 -7.98 9.54
C LYS A 41 11.17 -7.65 8.13
N GLY A 42 11.49 -6.47 7.65
CA GLY A 42 11.16 -6.03 6.30
C GLY A 42 9.85 -5.24 6.17
N THR A 43 8.94 -5.31 7.14
CA THR A 43 7.65 -4.59 7.08
C THR A 43 7.77 -3.07 7.01
N GLY A 44 8.91 -2.51 7.41
CA GLY A 44 9.23 -1.05 7.36
C GLY A 44 10.12 -0.65 6.20
N SER A 45 10.47 -1.55 5.30
CA SER A 45 11.46 -1.29 4.23
C SER A 45 11.06 -0.14 3.30
N TRP A 46 9.77 0.07 3.08
CA TRP A 46 9.27 1.18 2.27
C TRP A 46 9.62 2.56 2.85
N LEU A 47 9.79 2.70 4.18
CA LEU A 47 10.23 3.95 4.82
C LEU A 47 11.69 4.30 4.50
N ALA A 48 12.47 3.31 4.07
CA ALA A 48 13.86 3.48 3.67
C ALA A 48 14.03 3.41 2.14
N ALA A 49 12.92 3.31 1.38
CA ALA A 49 12.96 3.29 -0.07
C ALA A 49 13.48 4.63 -0.63
N THR A 50 14.24 4.55 -1.71
CA THR A 50 14.71 5.75 -2.42
C THR A 50 13.51 6.47 -3.03
N LEU A 51 13.36 7.76 -2.70
CA LEU A 51 12.32 8.60 -3.26
C LEU A 51 12.65 8.95 -4.72
N SER A 52 11.70 8.78 -5.61
CA SER A 52 11.82 9.10 -7.02
C SER A 52 10.55 9.76 -7.54
N TYR A 53 10.67 10.96 -8.08
CA TYR A 53 9.55 11.64 -8.76
C TYR A 53 9.13 10.89 -10.03
N ILE A 54 10.10 10.30 -10.75
CA ILE A 54 9.84 9.56 -11.99
C ILE A 54 8.99 8.32 -11.72
N CYS A 55 9.28 7.61 -10.63
CA CYS A 55 8.55 6.40 -10.25
C CYS A 55 7.35 6.69 -9.33
N GLY A 56 7.01 7.94 -9.07
CA GLY A 56 5.87 8.31 -8.23
C GLY A 56 6.01 7.89 -6.75
N THR A 57 7.23 7.61 -6.26
CA THR A 57 7.46 7.16 -4.87
C THR A 57 7.62 8.32 -3.88
N VAL A 58 7.50 9.57 -4.34
CA VAL A 58 7.54 10.75 -3.47
C VAL A 58 6.13 11.04 -2.97
N LEU A 59 5.93 10.82 -1.70
CA LEU A 59 4.66 11.13 -1.03
C LEU A 59 4.65 12.57 -0.53
N SER A 60 3.52 13.25 -0.66
CA SER A 60 3.27 14.51 0.04
C SER A 60 3.20 14.25 1.55
N ALA A 61 3.32 15.31 2.36
CA ALA A 61 3.21 15.19 3.81
C ALA A 61 1.83 14.63 4.25
N LEU A 62 0.79 14.89 3.48
CA LEU A 62 -0.56 14.39 3.72
C LEU A 62 -0.65 12.89 3.45
N GLU A 63 -0.20 12.44 2.28
CA GLU A 63 -0.15 11.04 1.89
C GLU A 63 0.71 10.22 2.87
N PHE A 64 1.91 10.70 3.18
CA PHE A 64 2.78 10.04 4.15
C PHE A 64 2.13 9.88 5.52
N ARG A 65 1.45 10.92 6.01
CA ARG A 65 0.69 10.86 7.26
C ARG A 65 -0.42 9.81 7.19
N ASP A 66 -1.16 9.79 6.09
CA ASP A 66 -2.32 8.91 5.95
C ASP A 66 -1.87 7.45 5.77
N GLU A 67 -0.79 7.20 5.05
CA GLU A 67 -0.13 5.90 4.97
C GLU A 67 0.34 5.39 6.35
N LEU A 68 0.96 6.26 7.15
CA LEU A 68 1.32 5.90 8.53
C LEU A 68 0.08 5.59 9.38
N ARG A 69 -0.99 6.36 9.24
CA ARG A 69 -2.22 6.11 9.99
C ARG A 69 -2.84 4.76 9.61
N ASP A 70 -2.94 4.46 8.33
CA ASP A 70 -3.42 3.15 7.87
C ASP A 70 -2.51 2.02 8.35
N ARG A 71 -1.21 2.19 8.23
CA ARG A 71 -0.21 1.22 8.70
C ARG A 71 -0.42 0.84 10.17
N TYR A 72 -0.71 1.81 11.03
CA TYR A 72 -0.94 1.59 12.47
C TYR A 72 -2.41 1.30 12.82
N GLY A 73 -3.26 1.08 11.83
CA GLY A 73 -4.70 0.81 12.02
C GLY A 73 -5.45 1.99 12.66
N MET A 74 -5.03 3.21 12.37
CA MET A 74 -5.71 4.42 12.80
C MET A 74 -6.66 4.91 11.70
N LYS A 75 -7.78 5.51 12.09
CA LYS A 75 -8.69 6.13 11.11
C LYS A 75 -8.00 7.28 10.37
N LEU A 76 -8.21 7.37 9.05
CA LEU A 76 -7.78 8.49 8.25
C LEU A 76 -8.52 9.77 8.70
N LEU A 77 -7.83 10.91 8.69
CA LEU A 77 -8.42 12.14 9.25
C LEU A 77 -9.55 12.72 8.41
N ASN A 78 -9.41 12.65 7.09
CA ASN A 78 -10.33 13.23 6.13
C ASN A 78 -11.02 12.18 5.26
N ALA A 79 -11.16 10.95 5.80
CA ALA A 79 -11.85 9.90 5.08
C ALA A 79 -13.34 10.23 4.92
N PRO A 80 -13.93 9.94 3.75
CA PRO A 80 -15.38 10.05 3.58
C PRO A 80 -16.11 9.08 4.50
N SER A 81 -17.36 9.37 4.83
CA SER A 81 -18.19 8.45 5.63
C SER A 81 -18.62 7.21 4.85
N HIS A 82 -18.76 7.35 3.54
CA HIS A 82 -19.24 6.30 2.65
C HIS A 82 -18.36 6.16 1.41
N CYS A 83 -18.33 4.97 0.86
CA CYS A 83 -17.68 4.67 -0.40
C CYS A 83 -18.41 5.35 -1.56
N TYR A 84 -17.71 6.08 -2.39
CA TYR A 84 -18.32 6.77 -3.56
C TYR A 84 -18.90 5.81 -4.60
N GLY A 85 -18.41 4.57 -4.67
CA GLY A 85 -18.90 3.59 -5.63
C GLY A 85 -20.19 2.91 -5.20
N CYS A 86 -20.25 2.34 -4.00
CA CYS A 86 -21.36 1.49 -3.55
C CYS A 86 -22.13 2.03 -2.33
N VAL A 87 -21.80 3.23 -1.85
CA VAL A 87 -22.41 3.91 -0.70
C VAL A 87 -22.30 3.15 0.64
N SER A 88 -21.59 2.03 0.70
CA SER A 88 -21.31 1.34 1.96
C SER A 88 -20.41 2.17 2.86
N GLU A 89 -20.39 1.86 4.16
CA GLU A 89 -19.50 2.52 5.12
C GLU A 89 -18.05 2.46 4.63
N PHE A 90 -17.36 3.60 4.69
CA PHE A 90 -15.98 3.70 4.24
C PHE A 90 -15.04 2.95 5.16
N SER A 91 -14.20 2.11 4.57
CA SER A 91 -12.98 1.59 5.19
C SER A 91 -11.91 1.43 4.12
N THR A 92 -10.65 1.53 4.49
CA THR A 92 -9.52 1.32 3.56
C THR A 92 -9.62 -0.05 2.88
N THR A 93 -9.93 -1.10 3.63
CA THR A 93 -10.10 -2.45 3.11
C THR A 93 -11.26 -2.54 2.11
N HIS A 94 -12.41 -1.91 2.43
CA HIS A 94 -13.56 -1.90 1.53
C HIS A 94 -13.23 -1.15 0.24
N THR A 95 -12.62 0.02 0.35
CA THR A 95 -12.26 0.85 -0.81
C THR A 95 -11.34 0.11 -1.77
N LEU A 96 -10.35 -0.60 -1.24
CA LEU A 96 -9.42 -1.40 -2.05
C LEU A 96 -10.04 -2.64 -2.69
N SER A 97 -11.22 -3.09 -2.23
CA SER A 97 -11.93 -4.27 -2.72
C SER A 97 -13.28 -3.96 -3.39
N CYS A 98 -13.69 -2.70 -3.42
CA CYS A 98 -14.97 -2.28 -3.98
C CYS A 98 -15.00 -2.45 -5.51
N LYS A 99 -15.89 -3.29 -6.00
CA LYS A 99 -16.02 -3.58 -7.44
C LYS A 99 -16.72 -2.46 -8.22
N VAL A 100 -17.48 -1.60 -7.55
CA VAL A 100 -18.33 -0.60 -8.21
C VAL A 100 -17.56 0.67 -8.54
N GLY A 101 -16.54 1.02 -7.78
CA GLY A 101 -15.79 2.27 -7.92
C GLY A 101 -14.60 2.23 -8.91
N GLY A 102 -14.35 1.10 -9.56
CA GLY A 102 -13.20 0.96 -10.50
C GLY A 102 -11.82 0.95 -9.83
N LEU A 103 -11.73 1.12 -8.52
CA LEU A 103 -10.47 1.19 -7.78
C LEU A 103 -9.63 -0.08 -7.87
N ILE A 104 -10.25 -1.23 -8.14
CA ILE A 104 -9.53 -2.49 -8.35
C ILE A 104 -8.67 -2.40 -9.60
N HIS A 105 -9.20 -1.87 -10.69
CA HIS A 105 -8.47 -1.67 -11.95
C HIS A 105 -7.37 -0.63 -11.78
N SER A 106 -7.69 0.55 -11.23
CA SER A 106 -6.68 1.60 -10.97
C SER A 106 -5.51 1.09 -10.14
N ARG A 107 -5.78 0.30 -9.09
CA ARG A 107 -4.72 -0.28 -8.25
C ARG A 107 -3.89 -1.31 -9.02
N HIS A 108 -4.51 -2.11 -9.88
CA HIS A 108 -3.80 -3.07 -10.73
C HIS A 108 -2.86 -2.34 -11.69
N ASP A 109 -3.37 -1.34 -12.40
CA ASP A 109 -2.62 -0.55 -13.37
C ASP A 109 -1.45 0.19 -12.70
N GLU A 110 -1.69 0.84 -11.57
CA GLU A 110 -0.65 1.53 -10.78
C GLU A 110 0.44 0.57 -10.26
N SER A 111 0.05 -0.67 -9.92
CA SER A 111 1.00 -1.71 -9.53
C SER A 111 1.83 -2.17 -10.72
N LEU A 112 1.23 -2.32 -11.91
CA LEU A 112 1.94 -2.68 -13.14
C LEU A 112 2.92 -1.58 -13.56
N ASP A 113 2.50 -0.33 -13.53
CA ASP A 113 3.36 0.83 -13.87
C ASP A 113 4.56 0.89 -12.94
N THR A 114 4.34 0.69 -11.63
CA THR A 114 5.42 0.66 -10.63
C THR A 114 6.39 -0.48 -10.89
N LEU A 115 5.89 -1.68 -11.15
CA LEU A 115 6.72 -2.85 -11.48
C LEU A 115 7.46 -2.66 -12.79
N GLY A 116 6.81 -2.09 -13.81
CA GLY A 116 7.41 -1.74 -15.09
C GLY A 116 8.56 -0.75 -14.91
N CYS A 117 8.36 0.31 -14.13
CA CYS A 117 9.39 1.30 -13.81
C CYS A 117 10.59 0.66 -13.10
N LEU A 118 10.34 -0.21 -12.10
CA LEU A 118 11.40 -0.93 -11.39
C LEU A 118 12.14 -1.90 -12.32
N ALA A 119 11.43 -2.60 -13.19
CA ALA A 119 12.02 -3.50 -14.17
C ALA A 119 12.90 -2.75 -15.17
N CYS A 120 12.47 -1.59 -15.66
CA CYS A 120 13.26 -0.72 -16.54
C CYS A 120 14.54 -0.20 -15.87
N THR A 121 14.56 -0.11 -14.54
CA THR A 121 15.76 0.31 -13.79
C THR A 121 16.78 -0.83 -13.66
N GLY A 122 16.30 -2.08 -13.57
CA GLY A 122 17.15 -3.27 -13.41
C GLY A 122 17.49 -3.97 -14.72
N PHE A 123 16.69 -3.80 -15.76
CA PHE A 123 16.84 -4.43 -17.08
C PHE A 123 16.92 -3.38 -18.17
N GLN A 124 17.36 -3.80 -19.35
CA GLN A 124 17.29 -2.91 -20.53
C GLN A 124 15.80 -2.61 -20.84
N PRO A 125 15.41 -1.33 -21.03
CA PRO A 125 13.99 -0.96 -21.20
C PRO A 125 13.27 -1.71 -22.33
N PHE A 126 13.95 -2.06 -23.43
CA PHE A 126 13.38 -2.81 -24.54
C PHE A 126 13.04 -4.28 -24.22
N ASN A 127 13.50 -4.81 -23.08
CA ASN A 127 13.16 -6.14 -22.60
C ASN A 127 11.95 -6.13 -21.65
N VAL A 128 11.48 -4.96 -21.26
CA VAL A 128 10.30 -4.82 -20.42
C VAL A 128 9.09 -4.58 -21.31
N ARG A 129 8.09 -5.45 -21.20
CA ARG A 129 6.83 -5.33 -21.93
C ARG A 129 5.69 -5.22 -20.92
N ASP A 130 4.81 -4.29 -21.16
CA ASP A 130 3.55 -4.22 -20.45
C ASP A 130 2.67 -5.43 -20.78
N GLU A 131 1.73 -5.75 -19.89
CA GLU A 131 0.71 -6.74 -20.22
C GLU A 131 -0.03 -6.34 -21.51
N PRO A 132 -0.25 -7.29 -22.43
CA PRO A 132 -1.08 -6.99 -23.57
C PRO A 132 -2.46 -6.59 -23.10
N HIS A 133 -2.89 -5.38 -23.43
CA HIS A 133 -4.26 -4.97 -23.20
C HIS A 133 -5.18 -5.98 -23.87
N MET A 134 -5.87 -6.79 -23.08
CA MET A 134 -6.98 -7.58 -23.58
C MET A 134 -8.08 -6.57 -23.93
N ASN A 135 -8.08 -6.10 -25.16
CA ASN A 135 -9.23 -5.36 -25.69
C ASN A 135 -10.46 -6.22 -25.41
N PRO A 136 -11.47 -5.71 -24.68
CA PRO A 136 -12.75 -6.41 -24.64
C PRO A 136 -13.11 -6.63 -26.11
N CYS A 137 -13.38 -7.88 -26.45
CA CYS A 137 -13.76 -8.28 -27.80
C CYS A 137 -14.74 -7.23 -28.31
N ARG A 138 -14.32 -6.43 -29.27
CA ARG A 138 -15.29 -5.66 -30.07
C ARG A 138 -16.09 -6.73 -30.73
N ASP A 139 -17.35 -6.86 -30.29
CA ASP A 139 -18.33 -7.66 -30.99
C ASP A 139 -18.25 -7.25 -32.46
N ILE A 140 -17.65 -8.10 -33.27
CA ILE A 140 -17.67 -7.98 -34.71
C ILE A 140 -19.08 -8.38 -35.12
N GLY A 141 -20.03 -7.54 -34.72
CA GLY A 141 -21.38 -7.52 -35.26
C GLY A 141 -21.34 -6.88 -36.62
N GLY A 142 -20.67 -7.55 -37.55
CA GLY A 142 -20.79 -7.25 -38.95
C GLY A 142 -22.21 -7.59 -39.41
N LYS A 143 -23.12 -6.62 -39.35
CA LYS A 143 -24.30 -6.65 -40.22
C LYS A 143 -23.81 -6.35 -41.63
N ASN A 144 -23.65 -7.42 -42.38
CA ASN A 144 -23.65 -7.35 -43.83
C ASN A 144 -25.09 -7.06 -44.24
N ASP A 145 -25.46 -5.80 -44.40
CA ASP A 145 -26.61 -5.42 -45.20
C ASP A 145 -26.14 -5.40 -46.63
N VAL A 146 -26.42 -6.52 -47.32
CA VAL A 146 -26.39 -6.63 -48.77
C VAL A 146 -27.73 -6.07 -49.29
N ASN A 147 -27.62 -5.03 -50.09
CA ASN A 147 -28.56 -4.72 -51.15
C ASN A 147 -27.80 -4.23 -52.38
#